data_493e038d96b10c4b0438fc2bf7ad99a3
#
_entry.id   493e038d96b10c4b0438fc2bf7ad99a3
#
_cell.length_a   1.000
_cell.length_b   1.000
_cell.length_c   1.000
_cell.angle_alpha   90.00
_cell.angle_beta   90.00
_cell.angle_gamma   90.00
#
_symmetry.space_group_name_H-M   'P 1'
#
loop_
_entity.id
_entity.type
_entity.pdbx_description
1 polymer ?
#
loop_
_entity_poly.entity_id
_entity_poly.type
_entity_poly.pdbx_seq_one_letter_code
_entity_poly.pdbx_strand_id
1 'polypeptide(L)'
;MAFPIENKLVVAVSSSALFDLSESDKVYNERGLAEYRRYQEENIDSPLGKGVAFPFVKRLLSFNELFPEEQPVEVVLLSRNSPETGLRVFRTIKHYGLDITRASFFSGESPYKYLPAFNASLFLSASERDVKRACNAGYAAGRVL
;
A
#
# COMPACT_ATOMS: atom_id res chain seq x y z
N MET A 1 -11.32 -0.84 19.07
CA MET A 1 -12.40 -0.25 18.24
C MET A 1 -11.77 0.60 17.15
N ALA A 2 -12.17 0.41 15.91
CA ALA A 2 -11.69 1.27 14.83
C ALA A 2 -12.27 2.69 14.99
N PHE A 3 -11.41 3.70 14.93
CA PHE A 3 -11.86 5.09 14.93
C PHE A 3 -12.61 5.41 13.63
N PRO A 4 -13.60 6.32 13.66
CA PRO A 4 -14.29 6.74 12.46
C PRO A 4 -13.33 7.37 11.45
N ILE A 5 -13.22 6.79 10.26
CA ILE A 5 -12.32 7.31 9.22
C ILE A 5 -12.78 8.66 8.64
N GLU A 6 -14.03 9.04 8.86
CA GLU A 6 -14.59 10.32 8.42
C GLU A 6 -13.90 11.53 9.04
N ASN A 7 -13.32 11.35 10.22
CA ASN A 7 -12.64 12.42 10.98
C ASN A 7 -11.12 12.37 10.83
N LYS A 8 -10.60 11.52 9.96
CA LYS A 8 -9.16 11.35 9.78
C LYS A 8 -8.69 11.80 8.41
N LEU A 9 -7.43 12.20 8.33
CA LEU A 9 -6.75 12.32 7.05
C LEU A 9 -6.37 10.93 6.58
N VAL A 10 -7.08 10.43 5.57
CA VAL A 10 -6.82 9.10 5.00
C VAL A 10 -5.98 9.23 3.74
N VAL A 11 -4.83 8.58 3.73
CA VAL A 11 -3.96 8.46 2.56
C VAL A 11 -3.91 7.00 2.15
N ALA A 12 -4.31 6.73 0.92
CA ALA A 12 -4.18 5.41 0.32
C ALA A 12 -2.82 5.29 -0.37
N VAL A 13 -2.14 4.18 -0.20
CA VAL A 13 -0.83 3.94 -0.81
C VAL A 13 -0.80 2.53 -1.41
N SER A 14 -0.21 2.41 -2.60
CA SER A 14 0.02 1.09 -3.20
C SER A 14 1.21 0.39 -2.54
N SER A 15 1.23 -0.94 -2.60
CA SER A 15 2.37 -1.72 -2.13
C SER A 15 3.66 -1.38 -2.88
N SER A 16 3.58 -1.11 -4.17
CA SER A 16 4.72 -0.71 -5.01
C SER A 16 5.29 0.67 -4.69
N ALA A 17 4.48 1.56 -4.11
CA ALA A 17 4.95 2.85 -3.62
C ALA A 17 5.60 2.73 -2.24
N LEU A 18 5.02 1.92 -1.36
CA LEU A 18 5.47 1.76 0.03
C LEU A 18 6.73 0.90 0.13
N PHE A 19 6.82 -0.16 -0.65
CA PHE A 19 7.93 -1.11 -0.63
C PHE A 19 8.55 -1.31 -2.01
N ASP A 20 9.79 -1.77 -2.03
CA ASP A 20 10.48 -2.18 -3.25
C ASP A 20 10.08 -3.61 -3.63
N LEU A 21 9.31 -3.74 -4.70
CA LEU A 21 8.86 -5.02 -5.25
C LEU A 21 9.65 -5.44 -6.49
N SER A 22 10.75 -4.76 -6.83
CA SER A 22 11.48 -4.96 -8.08
C SER A 22 11.97 -6.40 -8.27
N GLU A 23 12.46 -7.06 -7.23
CA GLU A 23 12.88 -8.46 -7.31
C GLU A 23 11.69 -9.40 -7.56
N SER A 24 10.58 -9.18 -6.87
CA SER A 24 9.36 -9.97 -7.05
C SER A 24 8.80 -9.80 -8.46
N ASP A 25 8.76 -8.58 -8.96
CA ASP A 25 8.28 -8.26 -10.31
C ASP A 25 9.19 -8.88 -11.37
N LYS A 26 10.49 -8.90 -11.15
CA LYS A 26 11.45 -9.58 -12.02
C LYS A 26 11.14 -11.09 -12.12
N VAL A 27 10.91 -11.75 -11.00
CA VAL A 27 10.53 -13.18 -11.00
C VAL A 27 9.23 -13.40 -11.79
N TYR A 28 8.23 -12.56 -11.58
CA TYR A 28 6.97 -12.63 -12.33
C TYR A 28 7.18 -12.50 -13.85
N ASN A 29 7.94 -11.48 -14.26
CA ASN A 29 8.17 -11.20 -15.68
C ASN A 29 9.02 -12.25 -16.38
N GLU A 30 10.02 -12.81 -15.69
CA GLU A 30 10.94 -13.79 -16.26
C GLU A 30 10.42 -15.23 -16.18
N ARG A 31 9.67 -15.58 -15.14
CA ARG A 31 9.32 -16.97 -14.81
C ARG A 31 7.82 -17.25 -14.70
N GLY A 32 6.98 -16.22 -14.71
CA GLY A 32 5.53 -16.33 -14.65
C GLY A 32 4.95 -16.46 -13.24
N LEU A 33 3.62 -16.63 -13.21
CA LEU A 33 2.84 -16.55 -11.96
C LEU A 33 3.16 -17.67 -10.97
N ALA A 34 3.36 -18.90 -11.43
CA ALA A 34 3.62 -20.04 -10.55
C ALA A 34 4.94 -19.87 -9.77
N GLU A 35 6.01 -19.47 -10.46
CA GLU A 35 7.31 -19.19 -9.85
C GLU A 35 7.27 -17.95 -8.96
N TYR A 36 6.49 -16.94 -9.33
CA TYR A 36 6.26 -15.76 -8.50
C TYR A 36 5.61 -16.13 -7.16
N ARG A 37 4.56 -16.95 -7.17
CA ARG A 37 3.91 -17.43 -5.93
C ARG A 37 4.88 -18.21 -5.05
N ARG A 38 5.63 -19.13 -5.65
CA ARG A 38 6.65 -19.90 -4.96
C ARG A 38 7.72 -18.99 -4.33
N TYR A 39 8.21 -18.03 -5.09
CA TYR A 39 9.17 -17.03 -4.60
C TYR A 39 8.64 -16.27 -3.39
N GLN A 40 7.39 -15.84 -3.42
CA GLN A 40 6.77 -15.12 -2.29
C GLN A 40 6.60 -16.02 -1.07
N GLU A 41 6.25 -17.28 -1.23
CA GLU A 41 6.16 -18.25 -0.15
C GLU A 41 7.53 -18.52 0.50
N GLU A 42 8.55 -18.76 -0.31
CA GLU A 42 9.93 -19.00 0.16
C GLU A 42 10.53 -17.79 0.88
N ASN A 43 10.11 -16.58 0.53
CA ASN A 43 10.61 -15.33 1.09
C ASN A 43 9.63 -14.65 2.04
N ILE A 44 8.62 -15.37 2.53
CA ILE A 44 7.53 -14.78 3.31
C ILE A 44 8.01 -14.06 4.58
N ASP A 45 9.06 -14.56 5.21
CA ASP A 45 9.67 -13.96 6.40
C ASP A 45 10.83 -13.01 6.08
N SER A 46 11.16 -12.84 4.81
CA SER A 46 12.15 -11.88 4.34
C SER A 46 11.48 -10.55 4.06
N PRO A 47 11.76 -9.48 4.83
CA PRO A 47 11.12 -8.19 4.63
C PRO A 47 11.44 -7.62 3.25
N LEU A 48 10.44 -6.98 2.65
CA LEU A 48 10.63 -6.18 1.44
C LEU A 48 11.48 -4.95 1.76
N GLY A 49 12.26 -4.48 0.80
CA GLY A 49 12.97 -3.22 0.91
C GLY A 49 12.01 -2.02 0.97
N LYS A 50 12.49 -0.90 1.45
CA LYS A 50 11.73 0.35 1.52
C LYS A 50 11.52 0.94 0.13
N GLY A 51 10.28 1.29 -0.19
CA GLY A 51 9.94 2.00 -1.43
C GLY A 51 10.10 3.51 -1.31
N VAL A 52 9.82 4.20 -2.41
CA VAL A 52 9.98 5.66 -2.50
C VAL A 52 9.07 6.41 -1.52
N ALA A 53 7.84 5.94 -1.32
CA ALA A 53 6.90 6.56 -0.41
C ALA A 53 7.10 6.18 1.06
N PHE A 54 7.98 5.24 1.38
CA PHE A 54 8.18 4.77 2.76
C PHE A 54 8.51 5.90 3.74
N PRO A 55 9.49 6.79 3.48
CA PRO A 55 9.82 7.88 4.40
C PRO A 55 8.64 8.83 4.63
N PHE A 56 7.87 9.12 3.59
CA PHE A 56 6.69 9.97 3.69
C PHE A 56 5.62 9.32 4.58
N VAL A 57 5.30 8.06 4.33
CA VAL A 57 4.29 7.32 5.10
C VAL A 57 4.70 7.21 6.57
N LYS A 58 5.96 6.89 6.83
CA LYS A 58 6.47 6.80 8.21
C LYS A 58 6.34 8.13 8.95
N ARG A 59 6.70 9.25 8.31
CA ARG A 59 6.58 10.58 8.92
C ARG A 59 5.11 10.99 9.10
N LEU A 60 4.26 10.65 8.14
CA LEU A 60 2.84 10.92 8.23
C LEU A 60 2.21 10.18 9.43
N LEU A 61 2.54 8.90 9.61
CA LEU A 61 2.08 8.12 10.75
C LEU A 61 2.61 8.61 12.09
N SER A 62 3.74 9.32 12.11
CA SER A 62 4.29 9.88 13.34
C SER A 62 3.40 10.96 13.97
N PHE A 63 2.49 11.57 13.22
CA PHE A 63 1.49 12.46 13.77
C PHE A 63 0.56 11.76 14.78
N ASN A 64 0.31 10.49 14.60
CA ASN A 64 -0.51 9.72 15.54
C ASN A 64 0.19 9.53 16.89
N GLU A 65 1.52 9.54 16.92
CA GLU A 65 2.29 9.51 18.16
C GLU A 65 2.20 10.84 18.94
N LEU A 66 2.10 11.96 18.21
CA LEU A 66 1.92 13.29 18.81
C LEU A 66 0.49 13.50 19.33
N PHE A 67 -0.48 12.84 18.73
CA PHE A 67 -1.89 12.93 19.08
C PHE A 67 -2.48 11.53 19.30
N PRO A 68 -2.06 10.83 20.37
CA PRO A 68 -2.40 9.43 20.56
C PRO A 68 -3.90 9.17 20.80
N GLU A 69 -4.60 10.15 21.33
CA GLU A 69 -6.05 10.05 21.57
C GLU A 69 -6.84 10.16 20.27
N GLU A 70 -6.52 11.16 19.45
CA GLU A 70 -7.23 11.45 18.20
C GLU A 70 -6.77 10.58 17.04
N GLN A 71 -5.49 10.24 16.98
CA GLN A 71 -4.85 9.52 15.88
C GLN A 71 -5.31 10.05 14.52
N PRO A 72 -4.94 11.29 14.14
CA PRO A 72 -5.59 12.02 13.05
C PRO A 72 -5.32 11.47 11.66
N VAL A 73 -4.37 10.55 11.52
CA VAL A 73 -3.92 10.00 10.23
C VAL A 73 -4.27 8.53 10.14
N GLU A 74 -4.83 8.12 9.01
CA GLU A 74 -5.01 6.74 8.62
C GLU A 74 -4.29 6.48 7.30
N VAL A 75 -3.45 5.47 7.23
CA VAL A 75 -2.85 5.01 5.99
C VAL A 75 -3.51 3.68 5.62
N VAL A 76 -4.03 3.60 4.40
CA VAL A 76 -4.67 2.40 3.86
C VAL A 76 -3.83 1.87 2.72
N LEU A 77 -3.53 0.58 2.74
CA LEU A 77 -2.84 -0.08 1.64
C LEU A 77 -3.84 -0.58 0.61
N LEU A 78 -3.74 -0.08 -0.62
CA LEU A 78 -4.54 -0.56 -1.75
C LEU A 78 -3.60 -1.13 -2.81
N SER A 79 -3.63 -2.44 -2.99
CA SER A 79 -2.66 -3.15 -3.80
C SER A 79 -3.29 -3.97 -4.91
N ARG A 80 -2.65 -3.96 -6.07
CA ARG A 80 -3.02 -4.86 -7.19
C ARG A 80 -2.52 -6.29 -6.98
N ASN A 81 -1.70 -6.53 -5.98
CA ASN A 81 -1.17 -7.85 -5.67
C ASN A 81 -2.30 -8.81 -5.25
N SER A 82 -2.04 -10.09 -5.39
CA SER A 82 -2.91 -11.13 -4.87
C SER A 82 -2.81 -11.24 -3.34
N PRO A 83 -3.81 -11.86 -2.68
CA PRO A 83 -3.75 -12.07 -1.23
C PRO A 83 -2.53 -12.88 -0.77
N GLU A 84 -2.02 -13.79 -1.58
CA GLU A 84 -0.81 -14.57 -1.25
C GLU A 84 0.42 -13.66 -1.09
N THR A 85 0.60 -12.72 -2.01
CA THR A 85 1.65 -11.70 -1.91
C THR A 85 1.38 -10.75 -0.75
N GLY A 86 0.12 -10.50 -0.46
CA GLY A 86 -0.33 -9.65 0.63
C GLY A 86 0.18 -10.08 1.98
N LEU A 87 0.33 -11.38 2.24
CA LEU A 87 0.85 -11.87 3.51
C LEU A 87 2.29 -11.40 3.77
N ARG A 88 3.15 -11.45 2.74
CA ARG A 88 4.52 -10.93 2.85
C ARG A 88 4.52 -9.42 3.09
N VAL A 89 3.64 -8.69 2.42
CA VAL A 89 3.47 -7.25 2.63
C VAL A 89 3.06 -6.94 4.07
N PHE A 90 2.10 -7.65 4.63
CA PHE A 90 1.70 -7.48 6.03
C PHE A 90 2.81 -7.78 7.02
N ARG A 91 3.59 -8.84 6.79
CA ARG A 91 4.75 -9.15 7.63
C ARG A 91 5.82 -8.08 7.54
N THR A 92 6.01 -7.49 6.37
CA THR A 92 6.92 -6.35 6.17
C THR A 92 6.44 -5.11 6.92
N ILE A 93 5.15 -4.80 6.86
CA ILE A 93 4.53 -3.70 7.62
C ILE A 93 4.83 -3.87 9.12
N LYS A 94 4.62 -5.07 9.64
CA LYS A 94 4.91 -5.40 11.03
C LYS A 94 6.40 -5.29 11.35
N HIS A 95 7.26 -5.76 10.47
CA HIS A 95 8.72 -5.68 10.63
C HIS A 95 9.21 -4.24 10.81
N TYR A 96 8.68 -3.31 10.03
CA TYR A 96 9.04 -1.90 10.14
C TYR A 96 8.24 -1.12 11.19
N GLY A 97 7.33 -1.77 11.89
CA GLY A 97 6.53 -1.12 12.94
C GLY A 97 5.58 -0.04 12.43
N LEU A 98 5.10 -0.17 11.19
CA LEU A 98 4.14 0.77 10.63
C LEU A 98 2.73 0.47 11.15
N ASP A 99 2.02 1.50 11.59
CA ASP A 99 0.62 1.38 12.05
C ASP A 99 -0.34 1.45 10.86
N ILE A 100 -0.31 0.41 10.02
CA ILE A 100 -1.21 0.23 8.89
C ILE A 100 -2.04 -1.03 9.17
N THR A 101 -3.33 -0.84 9.46
CA THR A 101 -4.23 -1.93 9.85
C THR A 101 -5.26 -2.28 8.78
N ARG A 102 -5.37 -1.46 7.75
CA ARG A 102 -6.34 -1.65 6.66
C ARG A 102 -5.63 -1.83 5.34
N ALA A 103 -5.96 -2.91 4.65
CA ALA A 103 -5.42 -3.19 3.32
C ALA A 103 -6.44 -3.94 2.47
N SER A 104 -6.37 -3.74 1.17
CA SER A 104 -7.13 -4.52 0.20
C SER A 104 -6.25 -4.92 -0.98
N PHE A 105 -6.42 -6.14 -1.44
CA PHE A 105 -5.67 -6.74 -2.54
C PHE A 105 -6.64 -7.09 -3.66
N PHE A 106 -6.38 -6.60 -4.87
CA PHE A 106 -7.34 -6.62 -5.99
C PHE A 106 -6.95 -7.57 -7.12
N SER A 107 -5.91 -8.38 -6.95
CA SER A 107 -5.50 -9.42 -7.93
C SER A 107 -5.41 -8.91 -9.37
N GLY A 108 -4.72 -7.79 -9.57
CA GLY A 108 -4.49 -7.18 -10.88
C GLY A 108 -5.46 -6.07 -11.27
N GLU A 109 -6.56 -5.89 -10.56
CA GLU A 109 -7.48 -4.78 -10.81
C GLU A 109 -6.95 -3.47 -10.23
N SER A 110 -7.34 -2.36 -10.86
CA SER A 110 -6.99 -1.03 -10.38
C SER A 110 -7.82 -0.65 -9.16
N PRO A 111 -7.19 -0.17 -8.06
CA PRO A 111 -7.88 0.10 -6.81
C PRO A 111 -8.67 1.39 -6.78
N TYR A 112 -8.61 2.24 -7.81
CA TYR A 112 -9.18 3.59 -7.77
C TYR A 112 -10.67 3.65 -7.44
N LYS A 113 -11.42 2.64 -7.83
CA LYS A 113 -12.87 2.55 -7.58
C LYS A 113 -13.22 2.48 -6.09
N TYR A 114 -12.28 2.03 -5.28
CA TYR A 114 -12.48 1.80 -3.84
C TYR A 114 -11.98 2.94 -2.97
N LEU A 115 -11.39 3.99 -3.56
CA LEU A 115 -10.93 5.17 -2.82
C LEU A 115 -12.04 5.82 -1.99
N PRO A 116 -13.27 6.01 -2.51
CA PRO A 116 -14.36 6.56 -1.70
C PRO A 116 -14.75 5.71 -0.50
N ALA A 117 -14.69 4.38 -0.64
CA ALA A 117 -15.07 3.46 0.44
C ALA A 117 -14.15 3.59 1.67
N PHE A 118 -12.89 3.99 1.46
CA PHE A 118 -11.94 4.24 2.53
C PHE A 118 -11.85 5.72 2.93
N ASN A 119 -12.67 6.58 2.33
CA ASN A 119 -12.61 8.03 2.55
C ASN A 119 -11.21 8.61 2.26
N ALA A 120 -10.52 8.08 1.26
CA ALA A 120 -9.16 8.49 0.94
C ALA A 120 -9.13 9.90 0.33
N SER A 121 -8.29 10.77 0.89
CA SER A 121 -8.07 12.13 0.41
C SER A 121 -6.95 12.22 -0.63
N LEU A 122 -6.06 11.23 -0.65
CA LEU A 122 -4.93 11.15 -1.57
C LEU A 122 -4.59 9.69 -1.83
N PHE A 123 -4.27 9.37 -3.08
CA PHE A 123 -3.76 8.05 -3.49
C PHE A 123 -2.35 8.19 -4.06
N LEU A 124 -1.40 7.47 -3.49
CA LEU A 124 -0.01 7.41 -3.96
C LEU A 124 0.30 6.02 -4.53
N SER A 125 0.81 5.99 -5.74
CA SER A 125 1.19 4.74 -6.41
C SER A 125 2.43 4.94 -7.28
N ALA A 126 3.18 3.88 -7.50
CA ALA A 126 4.23 3.84 -8.52
C ALA A 126 3.68 3.58 -9.92
N SER A 127 2.43 3.11 -10.03
CA SER A 127 1.77 2.83 -11.29
C SER A 127 1.19 4.10 -11.92
N GLU A 128 1.79 4.54 -13.02
CA GLU A 128 1.27 5.68 -13.81
C GLU A 128 -0.18 5.44 -14.26
N ARG A 129 -0.48 4.23 -14.69
CA ARG A 129 -1.82 3.85 -15.15
C ARG A 129 -2.87 4.01 -14.06
N ASP A 130 -2.60 3.56 -12.84
CA ASP A 130 -3.53 3.65 -11.72
C ASP A 130 -3.73 5.10 -11.29
N VAL A 131 -2.66 5.89 -11.28
CA VAL A 131 -2.72 7.32 -10.96
C VAL A 131 -3.56 8.07 -12.00
N LYS A 132 -3.33 7.83 -13.28
CA LYS A 132 -4.14 8.45 -14.36
C LYS A 132 -5.62 8.09 -14.24
N ARG A 133 -5.94 6.83 -13.97
CA ARG A 133 -7.33 6.40 -13.78
C ARG A 133 -7.99 7.07 -12.58
N ALA A 134 -7.27 7.17 -11.46
CA ALA A 134 -7.77 7.86 -10.27
C ALA A 134 -8.02 9.34 -10.55
N CYS A 135 -7.08 10.04 -11.17
CA CYS A 135 -7.22 11.45 -11.53
C CYS A 135 -8.38 11.68 -12.51
N ASN A 136 -8.53 10.83 -13.53
CA ASN A 136 -9.63 10.93 -14.50
C ASN A 136 -11.00 10.68 -13.85
N ALA A 137 -11.04 9.91 -12.76
CA ALA A 137 -12.25 9.68 -11.97
C ALA A 137 -12.53 10.79 -10.95
N GLY A 138 -11.68 11.82 -10.87
CA GLY A 138 -11.86 12.97 -9.98
C GLY A 138 -11.21 12.82 -8.61
N TYR A 139 -10.35 11.81 -8.39
CA TYR A 139 -9.64 11.63 -7.13
C TYR A 139 -8.26 12.26 -7.16
N ALA A 140 -7.84 12.82 -6.01
CA ALA A 140 -6.47 13.28 -5.86
C ALA A 140 -5.52 12.08 -5.83
N ALA A 141 -4.57 12.08 -6.74
CA ALA A 141 -3.59 11.00 -6.83
C ALA A 141 -2.24 11.53 -7.32
N GLY A 142 -1.17 10.87 -6.91
CA GLY A 142 0.18 11.21 -7.29
C GLY A 142 1.03 9.96 -7.58
N ARG A 143 1.87 10.06 -8.60
CA ARG A 143 2.85 9.03 -8.90
C ARG A 143 4.12 9.28 -8.11
N VAL A 144 4.64 8.25 -7.46
CA VAL A 144 5.97 8.26 -6.86
C VAL A 144 6.96 7.60 -7.81
N LEU A 145 8.18 8.15 -7.92
CA LEU A 145 9.22 7.73 -8.87
C LEU A 145 10.48 7.28 -8.16
#